data_035d97afebbf5e455789c020ac98fb3b
#
_entry.id   035d97afebbf5e455789c020ac98fb3b
#
_cell.length_a   1.000
_cell.length_b   1.000
_cell.length_c   1.000
_cell.angle_alpha   90.00
_cell.angle_beta   90.00
_cell.angle_gamma   90.00
#
_symmetry.space_group_name_H-M   'P 1'
#
loop_
_entity.id
_entity.type
_entity.pdbx_description
1 polymer ?
#
loop_
_entity_poly.entity_id
_entity_poly.type
_entity_poly.pdbx_seq_one_letter_code
_entity_poly.pdbx_strand_id
1 'polypeptide(L)'
;MATVQSLKKKLQTIRSTAKVTRAMKTASTVKYSKLSGIYAEYQKYADEYLGLYESYKGEFNSVFRCSNPDSPCCYVVITSNKGMCGAFNNEVLSFFGDVYENGIVVSCGKKAAEFFEKKSISVEKKFIFDDIPSYEQVKELFSYLCSLMENGRISSVKTVYPEYTNMIKQSPVCKDLFNFEEAESEGEAPLFVPDRETVIKNTAEKIFLCVLYKRVLETALGAQAATLTAMRSAYDTACEYSTKLETEMNRKRQSQVTADVIEISSEFSMKGDI
;
A
#
# COMPACT_ATOMS: atom_id res chain seq x y z
N MET A 1 42.28 0.33 6.27
CA MET A 1 41.87 -1.07 6.03
C MET A 1 40.88 -1.50 7.12
N ALA A 2 39.87 -2.31 6.82
CA ALA A 2 38.92 -2.78 7.82
C ALA A 2 39.62 -3.75 8.80
N THR A 3 39.45 -3.60 10.09
CA THR A 3 40.02 -4.51 11.10
C THR A 3 39.10 -5.73 11.30
N VAL A 4 39.61 -6.85 11.79
CA VAL A 4 38.82 -8.04 12.15
C VAL A 4 37.68 -7.67 13.09
N GLN A 5 37.93 -6.75 14.02
CA GLN A 5 36.90 -6.27 14.96
C GLN A 5 35.78 -5.47 14.27
N SER A 6 36.12 -4.65 13.27
CA SER A 6 35.12 -3.91 12.49
C SER A 6 34.27 -4.84 11.62
N LEU A 7 34.86 -5.87 11.03
CA LEU A 7 34.14 -6.91 10.28
C LEU A 7 33.20 -7.71 11.18
N LYS A 8 33.63 -8.06 12.40
CA LYS A 8 32.78 -8.75 13.38
C LYS A 8 31.55 -7.92 13.77
N LYS A 9 31.73 -6.60 13.99
CA LYS A 9 30.59 -5.69 14.27
C LYS A 9 29.62 -5.63 13.11
N LYS A 10 30.13 -5.48 11.86
CA LYS A 10 29.28 -5.48 10.65
C LYS A 10 28.51 -6.79 10.51
N LEU A 11 29.17 -7.92 10.70
CA LEU A 11 28.54 -9.24 10.65
C LEU A 11 27.41 -9.38 11.67
N GLN A 12 27.62 -8.92 12.90
CA GLN A 12 26.58 -8.93 13.93
C GLN A 12 25.38 -8.07 13.55
N THR A 13 25.60 -6.88 12.97
CA THR A 13 24.54 -5.99 12.48
C THR A 13 23.73 -6.66 11.37
N ILE A 14 24.40 -7.25 10.36
CA ILE A 14 23.74 -7.94 9.24
C ILE A 14 22.93 -9.14 9.74
N ARG A 15 23.46 -9.95 10.65
CA ARG A 15 22.72 -11.06 11.25
C ARG A 15 21.48 -10.59 12.04
N SER A 16 21.58 -9.45 12.73
CA SER A 16 20.43 -8.85 13.41
C SER A 16 19.39 -8.37 12.40
N THR A 17 19.81 -7.72 11.31
CA THR A 17 18.92 -7.32 10.21
C THR A 17 18.21 -8.52 9.60
N ALA A 18 18.93 -9.62 9.33
CA ALA A 18 18.33 -10.86 8.81
C ALA A 18 17.26 -11.43 9.77
N LYS A 19 17.46 -11.38 11.08
CA LYS A 19 16.46 -11.82 12.05
C LYS A 19 15.20 -10.94 12.00
N VAL A 20 15.36 -9.61 11.91
CA VAL A 20 14.24 -8.67 11.84
C VAL A 20 13.47 -8.85 10.55
N THR A 21 14.15 -8.92 9.38
CA THR A 21 13.47 -9.12 8.08
C THR A 21 12.74 -10.46 8.02
N ARG A 22 13.30 -11.52 8.61
CA ARG A 22 12.61 -12.82 8.74
C ARG A 22 11.34 -12.72 9.56
N ALA A 23 11.39 -12.04 10.72
CA ALA A 23 10.22 -11.86 11.56
C ALA A 23 9.13 -11.03 10.86
N MET A 24 9.52 -9.96 10.16
CA MET A 24 8.59 -9.13 9.38
C MET A 24 7.98 -9.91 8.21
N LYS A 25 8.77 -10.72 7.50
CA LYS A 25 8.28 -11.62 6.46
C LYS A 25 7.20 -12.55 7.02
N THR A 26 7.45 -13.21 8.15
CA THR A 26 6.46 -14.12 8.77
C THR A 26 5.19 -13.37 9.17
N ALA A 27 5.30 -12.21 9.80
CA ALA A 27 4.14 -11.40 10.18
C ALA A 27 3.31 -10.96 8.96
N SER A 28 3.97 -10.51 7.87
CA SER A 28 3.30 -10.13 6.63
C SER A 28 2.65 -11.32 5.92
N THR A 29 3.27 -12.52 6.00
CA THR A 29 2.66 -13.75 5.45
C THR A 29 1.31 -14.04 6.10
N VAL A 30 1.23 -13.97 7.44
CA VAL A 30 -0.03 -14.23 8.17
C VAL A 30 -1.10 -13.20 7.81
N LYS A 31 -0.71 -11.90 7.77
CA LYS A 31 -1.66 -10.82 7.40
C LYS A 31 -2.12 -10.93 5.96
N TYR A 32 -1.21 -11.23 5.03
CA TYR A 32 -1.54 -11.45 3.63
C TYR A 32 -2.52 -12.60 3.45
N SER A 33 -2.27 -13.76 4.09
CA SER A 33 -3.17 -14.91 4.01
C SER A 33 -4.58 -14.58 4.52
N LYS A 34 -4.68 -13.85 5.65
CA LYS A 34 -5.97 -13.41 6.19
C LYS A 34 -6.69 -12.44 5.26
N LEU A 35 -5.97 -11.40 4.77
CA LEU A 35 -6.54 -10.42 3.83
C LEU A 35 -6.93 -11.04 2.50
N SER A 36 -6.15 -11.98 1.98
CA SER A 36 -6.46 -12.69 0.74
C SER A 36 -7.77 -13.48 0.84
N GLY A 37 -8.01 -14.13 1.98
CA GLY A 37 -9.30 -14.80 2.23
C GLY A 37 -10.48 -13.83 2.25
N ILE A 38 -10.35 -12.73 3.03
CA ILE A 38 -11.38 -11.69 3.12
C ILE A 38 -11.64 -11.06 1.75
N TYR A 39 -10.57 -10.74 1.01
CA TYR A 39 -10.69 -10.13 -0.32
C TYR A 39 -11.38 -11.04 -1.32
N ALA A 40 -11.03 -12.34 -1.35
CA ALA A 40 -11.63 -13.31 -2.27
C ALA A 40 -13.14 -13.52 -2.02
N GLU A 41 -13.57 -13.51 -0.76
CA GLU A 41 -14.99 -13.57 -0.40
C GLU A 41 -15.69 -12.26 -0.76
N TYR A 42 -15.08 -11.13 -0.42
CA TYR A 42 -15.65 -9.81 -0.69
C TYR A 42 -15.72 -9.48 -2.17
N GLN A 43 -14.77 -9.95 -2.97
CA GLN A 43 -14.75 -9.75 -4.42
C GLN A 43 -16.01 -10.31 -5.07
N LYS A 44 -16.42 -11.52 -4.71
CA LYS A 44 -17.64 -12.14 -5.23
C LYS A 44 -18.88 -11.28 -4.93
N TYR A 45 -18.97 -10.80 -3.69
CA TYR A 45 -20.04 -9.90 -3.27
C TYR A 45 -20.01 -8.57 -4.06
N ALA A 46 -18.84 -7.98 -4.25
CA ALA A 46 -18.67 -6.74 -4.99
C ALA A 46 -18.99 -6.90 -6.48
N ASP A 47 -18.64 -8.03 -7.08
CA ASP A 47 -18.91 -8.31 -8.49
C ASP A 47 -20.42 -8.46 -8.76
N GLU A 48 -21.20 -9.01 -7.81
CA GLU A 48 -22.67 -9.03 -7.89
C GLU A 48 -23.27 -7.61 -7.87
N TYR A 49 -22.80 -6.74 -6.96
CA TYR A 49 -23.25 -5.35 -6.89
C TYR A 49 -22.80 -4.54 -8.11
N LEU A 50 -21.63 -4.80 -8.65
CA LEU A 50 -21.18 -4.16 -9.91
C LEU A 50 -22.02 -4.60 -11.09
N GLY A 51 -22.41 -5.88 -11.17
CA GLY A 51 -23.34 -6.36 -12.19
C GLY A 51 -24.69 -5.66 -12.11
N LEU A 52 -25.20 -5.44 -10.88
CA LEU A 52 -26.42 -4.67 -10.68
C LEU A 52 -26.26 -3.19 -11.10
N TYR A 53 -25.09 -2.59 -10.77
CA TYR A 53 -24.78 -1.23 -11.17
C TYR A 53 -24.76 -1.07 -12.69
N GLU A 54 -24.10 -1.95 -13.43
CA GLU A 54 -24.02 -1.88 -14.89
C GLU A 54 -25.43 -1.99 -15.53
N SER A 55 -26.34 -2.80 -14.96
CA SER A 55 -27.70 -2.96 -15.46
C SER A 55 -28.58 -1.70 -15.28
N TYR A 56 -28.31 -0.87 -14.26
CA TYR A 56 -29.14 0.29 -13.88
C TYR A 56 -28.31 1.56 -13.67
N LYS A 57 -27.21 1.71 -14.39
CA LYS A 57 -26.20 2.76 -14.22
C LYS A 57 -26.78 4.17 -14.25
N GLY A 58 -27.66 4.46 -15.22
CA GLY A 58 -28.31 5.78 -15.36
C GLY A 58 -29.16 6.16 -14.16
N GLU A 59 -29.84 5.18 -13.54
CA GLU A 59 -30.65 5.42 -12.36
C GLU A 59 -29.83 5.67 -11.10
N PHE A 60 -28.80 4.85 -10.88
CA PHE A 60 -27.93 4.98 -9.71
C PHE A 60 -27.10 6.26 -9.74
N ASN A 61 -26.64 6.68 -10.92
CA ASN A 61 -25.89 7.92 -11.07
C ASN A 61 -26.74 9.16 -10.77
N SER A 62 -28.06 9.10 -10.99
CA SER A 62 -28.96 10.22 -10.69
C SER A 62 -29.03 10.58 -9.20
N VAL A 63 -28.74 9.62 -8.30
CA VAL A 63 -28.79 9.79 -6.85
C VAL A 63 -27.67 10.70 -6.34
N PHE A 64 -26.48 10.62 -6.96
CA PHE A 64 -25.30 11.36 -6.55
C PHE A 64 -25.00 12.55 -7.46
N ARG A 65 -26.05 13.12 -8.08
CA ARG A 65 -25.88 14.35 -8.87
C ARG A 65 -25.35 15.47 -7.98
N CYS A 66 -24.25 16.04 -8.42
CA CYS A 66 -23.66 17.19 -7.76
C CYS A 66 -24.59 18.40 -7.88
N SER A 67 -24.78 19.11 -6.77
CA SER A 67 -25.55 20.37 -6.74
C SER A 67 -24.84 21.49 -7.52
N ASN A 68 -23.53 21.41 -7.72
CA ASN A 68 -22.74 22.41 -8.42
C ASN A 68 -21.66 21.73 -9.31
N PRO A 69 -21.91 21.63 -10.63
CA PRO A 69 -20.97 21.02 -11.59
C PRO A 69 -19.59 21.70 -11.66
N ASP A 70 -19.52 22.98 -11.31
CA ASP A 70 -18.29 23.78 -11.35
C ASP A 70 -17.39 23.55 -10.12
N SER A 71 -17.85 22.75 -9.14
CA SER A 71 -17.07 22.43 -7.96
C SER A 71 -15.86 21.55 -8.30
N PRO A 72 -14.75 21.64 -7.52
CA PRO A 72 -13.55 20.86 -7.78
C PRO A 72 -13.80 19.36 -7.60
N CYS A 73 -13.00 18.56 -8.31
CA CYS A 73 -12.93 17.10 -8.10
C CYS A 73 -12.28 16.78 -6.73
N CYS A 74 -12.74 15.72 -6.08
CA CYS A 74 -12.10 15.19 -4.87
C CYS A 74 -11.24 13.97 -5.21
N TYR A 75 -9.95 14.03 -4.88
CA TYR A 75 -9.01 12.92 -5.03
C TYR A 75 -8.84 12.20 -3.69
N VAL A 76 -9.27 10.95 -3.63
CA VAL A 76 -9.06 10.06 -2.49
C VAL A 76 -7.82 9.21 -2.78
N VAL A 77 -6.71 9.52 -2.12
CA VAL A 77 -5.43 8.82 -2.35
C VAL A 77 -5.20 7.77 -1.27
N ILE A 78 -5.18 6.50 -1.67
CA ILE A 78 -5.13 5.37 -0.76
C ILE A 78 -3.73 4.75 -0.78
N THR A 79 -3.07 4.76 0.38
CA THR A 79 -1.73 4.20 0.59
C THR A 79 -1.68 3.36 1.86
N SER A 80 -0.57 2.70 2.11
CA SER A 80 -0.36 1.98 3.37
C SER A 80 0.02 2.90 4.53
N ASN A 81 -0.13 2.40 5.76
CA ASN A 81 0.32 3.09 6.97
C ASN A 81 1.82 2.90 7.23
N LYS A 82 2.41 1.83 6.71
CA LYS A 82 3.78 1.42 7.01
C LYS A 82 4.66 1.50 5.76
N GLY A 83 5.96 1.73 5.98
CA GLY A 83 6.97 1.57 4.95
C GLY A 83 7.42 0.12 4.84
N MET A 84 8.59 -0.08 4.24
CA MET A 84 9.22 -1.38 3.99
C MET A 84 8.45 -2.28 3.02
N CYS A 85 7.62 -1.69 2.18
CA CYS A 85 6.88 -2.30 1.09
C CYS A 85 7.49 -2.01 -0.29
N GLY A 86 8.82 -1.80 -0.36
CA GLY A 86 9.49 -1.46 -1.61
C GLY A 86 9.00 -0.13 -2.19
N ALA A 87 8.74 -0.11 -3.49
CA ALA A 87 8.29 1.07 -4.24
C ALA A 87 6.78 1.36 -4.13
N PHE A 88 5.99 0.44 -3.58
CA PHE A 88 4.52 0.43 -3.55
C PHE A 88 3.86 1.79 -3.30
N ASN A 89 4.20 2.45 -2.19
CA ASN A 89 3.61 3.77 -1.89
C ASN A 89 4.14 4.87 -2.82
N ASN A 90 5.43 4.82 -3.17
CA ASN A 90 6.03 5.83 -4.02
C ASN A 90 5.47 5.81 -5.43
N GLU A 91 5.16 4.64 -5.98
CA GLU A 91 4.52 4.50 -7.29
C GLU A 91 3.13 5.13 -7.30
N VAL A 92 2.30 4.88 -6.28
CA VAL A 92 0.97 5.51 -6.15
C VAL A 92 1.09 7.04 -6.03
N LEU A 93 2.02 7.51 -5.21
CA LEU A 93 2.18 8.94 -4.96
C LEU A 93 2.82 9.69 -6.14
N SER A 94 3.71 9.03 -6.90
CA SER A 94 4.23 9.57 -8.17
C SER A 94 3.12 9.65 -9.21
N PHE A 95 2.38 8.57 -9.39
CA PHE A 95 1.23 8.52 -10.31
C PHE A 95 0.16 9.55 -9.95
N PHE A 96 -0.11 9.79 -8.67
CA PHE A 96 -0.99 10.87 -8.26
C PHE A 96 -0.47 12.23 -8.75
N GLY A 97 0.83 12.49 -8.69
CA GLY A 97 1.44 13.72 -9.21
C GLY A 97 1.20 13.92 -10.71
N ASP A 98 1.11 12.84 -11.49
CA ASP A 98 0.87 12.88 -12.93
C ASP A 98 -0.61 13.12 -13.29
N VAL A 99 -1.53 12.66 -12.43
CA VAL A 99 -3.00 12.75 -12.69
C VAL A 99 -3.68 13.89 -11.92
N TYR A 100 -2.99 14.53 -10.99
CA TYR A 100 -3.54 15.62 -10.20
C TYR A 100 -3.43 16.95 -10.95
N GLU A 101 -4.57 17.48 -11.36
CA GLU A 101 -4.64 18.79 -12.00
C GLU A 101 -4.97 19.88 -10.98
N ASN A 102 -6.11 19.76 -10.33
CA ASN A 102 -6.58 20.66 -9.27
C ASN A 102 -7.76 19.99 -8.54
N GLY A 103 -7.86 20.20 -7.23
CA GLY A 103 -8.98 19.65 -6.49
C GLY A 103 -8.73 19.50 -5.00
N ILE A 104 -9.74 18.97 -4.32
CA ILE A 104 -9.69 18.63 -2.91
C ILE A 104 -9.00 17.28 -2.74
N VAL A 105 -8.04 17.18 -1.83
CA VAL A 105 -7.32 15.94 -1.55
C VAL A 105 -7.73 15.35 -0.21
N VAL A 106 -8.17 14.11 -0.22
CA VAL A 106 -8.41 13.30 0.97
C VAL A 106 -7.36 12.20 1.01
N SER A 107 -6.58 12.13 2.09
CA SER A 107 -5.54 11.14 2.24
C SER A 107 -6.01 9.94 3.07
N CYS A 108 -5.83 8.74 2.53
CA CYS A 108 -6.04 7.48 3.23
C CYS A 108 -4.70 6.78 3.44
N GLY A 109 -4.32 6.59 4.71
CA GLY A 109 -3.03 6.04 5.11
C GLY A 109 -1.98 7.09 5.45
N LYS A 110 -1.05 6.69 6.35
CA LYS A 110 -0.02 7.59 6.87
C LYS A 110 0.97 8.05 5.80
N LYS A 111 1.27 7.19 4.81
CA LYS A 111 2.27 7.49 3.79
C LYS A 111 1.82 8.58 2.82
N ALA A 112 0.54 8.61 2.46
CA ALA A 112 -0.03 9.71 1.70
C ALA A 112 0.01 11.02 2.50
N ALA A 113 -0.41 10.99 3.77
CA ALA A 113 -0.39 12.16 4.63
C ALA A 113 1.02 12.77 4.77
N GLU A 114 2.03 11.94 5.07
CA GLU A 114 3.44 12.34 5.16
C GLU A 114 3.97 12.94 3.84
N PHE A 115 3.57 12.40 2.70
CA PHE A 115 3.97 12.90 1.39
C PHE A 115 3.37 14.27 1.09
N PHE A 116 2.08 14.45 1.33
CA PHE A 116 1.39 15.71 1.07
C PHE A 116 1.90 16.84 1.98
N GLU A 117 2.19 16.55 3.24
CA GLU A 117 2.83 17.50 4.16
C GLU A 117 4.18 17.97 3.62
N LYS A 118 5.03 17.05 3.12
CA LYS A 118 6.34 17.38 2.53
C LYS A 118 6.23 18.20 1.25
N LYS A 119 5.20 17.98 0.46
CA LYS A 119 4.94 18.69 -0.80
C LYS A 119 4.14 19.98 -0.61
N SER A 120 3.73 20.31 0.63
CA SER A 120 2.88 21.45 0.94
C SER A 120 1.54 21.42 0.19
N ILE A 121 1.03 20.23 -0.12
CA ILE A 121 -0.28 20.02 -0.71
C ILE A 121 -1.31 20.00 0.42
N SER A 122 -2.33 20.85 0.32
CA SER A 122 -3.40 20.91 1.32
C SER A 122 -4.21 19.63 1.30
N VAL A 123 -4.32 18.96 2.45
CA VAL A 123 -5.15 17.77 2.65
C VAL A 123 -6.38 18.17 3.45
N GLU A 124 -7.55 17.98 2.88
CA GLU A 124 -8.83 18.33 3.51
C GLU A 124 -9.10 17.48 4.76
N LYS A 125 -8.91 16.16 4.63
CA LYS A 125 -9.06 15.24 5.76
C LYS A 125 -8.14 14.03 5.60
N LYS A 126 -7.67 13.49 6.74
CA LYS A 126 -6.82 12.32 6.83
C LYS A 126 -7.59 11.17 7.44
N PHE A 127 -7.61 10.01 6.78
CA PHE A 127 -8.16 8.76 7.28
C PHE A 127 -7.04 7.73 7.47
N ILE A 128 -7.06 7.02 8.58
CA ILE A 128 -6.07 5.99 8.88
C ILE A 128 -6.85 4.71 9.18
N PHE A 129 -6.67 3.71 8.31
CA PHE A 129 -7.30 2.41 8.47
C PHE A 129 -6.38 1.45 9.23
N ASP A 130 -6.93 0.41 9.81
CA ASP A 130 -6.14 -0.67 10.38
C ASP A 130 -5.39 -1.47 9.28
N ASP A 131 -4.44 -2.32 9.71
CA ASP A 131 -3.72 -3.21 8.77
C ASP A 131 -4.69 -4.18 8.03
N ILE A 132 -5.84 -4.46 8.63
CA ILE A 132 -7.00 -5.13 8.05
C ILE A 132 -8.16 -4.15 8.19
N PRO A 133 -8.50 -3.39 7.14
CA PRO A 133 -9.52 -2.36 7.21
C PRO A 133 -10.88 -2.97 7.56
N SER A 134 -11.60 -2.33 8.48
CA SER A 134 -12.98 -2.71 8.76
C SER A 134 -13.94 -1.96 7.84
N TYR A 135 -15.11 -2.56 7.61
CA TYR A 135 -16.18 -1.94 6.82
C TYR A 135 -16.62 -0.59 7.43
N GLU A 136 -16.71 -0.52 8.76
CA GLU A 136 -17.13 0.71 9.46
C GLU A 136 -16.15 1.88 9.25
N GLN A 137 -14.84 1.60 9.25
CA GLN A 137 -13.83 2.64 8.98
C GLN A 137 -13.98 3.23 7.58
N VAL A 138 -14.30 2.39 6.58
CA VAL A 138 -14.49 2.87 5.20
C VAL A 138 -15.85 3.55 5.04
N LYS A 139 -16.87 3.11 5.78
CA LYS A 139 -18.17 3.79 5.84
C LYS A 139 -18.05 5.23 6.36
N GLU A 140 -17.19 5.49 7.34
CA GLU A 140 -16.91 6.86 7.80
C GLU A 140 -16.32 7.73 6.69
N LEU A 141 -15.35 7.20 5.91
CA LEU A 141 -14.82 7.90 4.74
C LEU A 141 -15.94 8.16 3.72
N PHE A 142 -16.74 7.14 3.39
CA PHE A 142 -17.82 7.26 2.42
C PHE A 142 -18.85 8.31 2.84
N SER A 143 -19.31 8.28 4.10
CA SER A 143 -20.25 9.27 4.63
C SER A 143 -19.68 10.69 4.56
N TYR A 144 -18.38 10.84 4.79
CA TYR A 144 -17.72 12.13 4.65
C TYR A 144 -17.72 12.62 3.18
N LEU A 145 -17.44 11.75 2.21
CA LEU A 145 -17.48 12.09 0.79
C LEU A 145 -18.90 12.49 0.36
N CYS A 146 -19.92 11.73 0.80
CA CYS A 146 -21.32 12.08 0.53
C CYS A 146 -21.67 13.48 1.09
N SER A 147 -21.24 13.79 2.31
CA SER A 147 -21.48 15.13 2.90
C SER A 147 -20.81 16.27 2.12
N LEU A 148 -19.63 16.04 1.54
CA LEU A 148 -18.98 17.03 0.67
C LEU A 148 -19.76 17.25 -0.64
N MET A 149 -20.34 16.20 -1.20
CA MET A 149 -21.16 16.28 -2.42
C MET A 149 -22.50 16.97 -2.14
N GLU A 150 -23.20 16.59 -1.08
CA GLU A 150 -24.46 17.19 -0.68
C GLU A 150 -24.32 18.69 -0.41
N ASN A 151 -23.20 19.10 0.20
CA ASN A 151 -22.89 20.52 0.44
C ASN A 151 -22.37 21.26 -0.83
N GLY A 152 -22.31 20.58 -1.99
CA GLY A 152 -21.84 21.19 -3.24
C GLY A 152 -20.36 21.59 -3.24
N ARG A 153 -19.54 21.04 -2.32
CA ARG A 153 -18.10 21.34 -2.21
C ARG A 153 -17.26 20.60 -3.24
N ILE A 154 -17.75 19.47 -3.74
CA ILE A 154 -17.09 18.63 -4.76
C ILE A 154 -18.10 18.25 -5.83
N SER A 155 -17.62 18.12 -7.08
CA SER A 155 -18.43 17.68 -8.23
C SER A 155 -18.31 16.20 -8.53
N SER A 156 -17.15 15.61 -8.22
CA SER A 156 -16.85 14.22 -8.53
C SER A 156 -15.82 13.66 -7.53
N VAL A 157 -15.70 12.35 -7.45
CA VAL A 157 -14.73 11.68 -6.58
C VAL A 157 -13.91 10.70 -7.41
N LYS A 158 -12.60 10.92 -7.46
CA LYS A 158 -11.62 10.01 -8.04
C LYS A 158 -10.81 9.33 -6.95
N THR A 159 -10.61 8.03 -7.08
CA THR A 159 -9.76 7.26 -6.17
C THR A 159 -8.46 6.90 -6.85
N VAL A 160 -7.34 7.25 -6.22
CA VAL A 160 -5.99 6.87 -6.64
C VAL A 160 -5.47 5.81 -5.70
N TYR A 161 -5.27 4.62 -6.21
CA TYR A 161 -4.91 3.46 -5.39
C TYR A 161 -4.12 2.43 -6.20
N PRO A 162 -3.39 1.50 -5.55
CA PRO A 162 -2.71 0.40 -6.24
C PRO A 162 -3.68 -0.74 -6.50
N GLU A 163 -4.09 -0.94 -7.74
CA GLU A 163 -4.92 -2.08 -8.13
C GLU A 163 -4.15 -3.38 -7.99
N TYR A 164 -4.73 -4.33 -7.28
CA TYR A 164 -4.11 -5.63 -7.01
C TYR A 164 -4.38 -6.62 -8.15
N THR A 165 -3.35 -6.96 -8.92
CA THR A 165 -3.43 -8.02 -9.94
C THR A 165 -2.98 -9.37 -9.37
N ASN A 166 -1.84 -9.39 -8.68
CA ASN A 166 -1.28 -10.57 -8.02
C ASN A 166 -0.24 -10.15 -6.98
N MET A 167 0.36 -11.13 -6.27
CA MET A 167 1.35 -10.89 -5.22
C MET A 167 2.57 -10.06 -5.69
N ILE A 168 2.92 -10.11 -6.98
CA ILE A 168 4.12 -9.46 -7.52
C ILE A 168 3.76 -8.11 -8.16
N LYS A 169 2.60 -8.02 -8.80
CA LYS A 169 2.19 -6.84 -9.57
C LYS A 169 1.02 -6.14 -8.92
N GLN A 170 1.26 -4.91 -8.50
CA GLN A 170 0.28 -3.92 -8.11
C GLN A 170 0.55 -2.67 -8.96
N SER A 171 -0.45 -2.16 -9.65
CA SER A 171 -0.29 -1.00 -10.53
C SER A 171 -1.11 0.18 -10.02
N PRO A 172 -0.54 1.38 -9.92
CA PRO A 172 -1.32 2.55 -9.54
C PRO A 172 -2.35 2.88 -10.62
N VAL A 173 -3.56 3.16 -10.18
CA VAL A 173 -4.68 3.53 -11.06
C VAL A 173 -5.44 4.70 -10.46
N CYS A 174 -6.09 5.47 -11.35
CA CYS A 174 -7.05 6.51 -10.99
C CYS A 174 -8.41 6.10 -11.58
N LYS A 175 -9.39 5.86 -10.72
CA LYS A 175 -10.74 5.45 -11.15
C LYS A 175 -11.79 6.33 -10.47
N ASP A 176 -12.79 6.73 -11.24
CA ASP A 176 -13.93 7.42 -10.69
C ASP A 176 -14.65 6.52 -9.66
N LEU A 177 -15.05 7.10 -8.55
CA LEU A 177 -15.89 6.41 -7.58
C LEU A 177 -17.35 6.59 -7.96
N PHE A 178 -17.71 7.84 -8.33
CA PHE A 178 -19.00 8.18 -8.88
C PHE A 178 -18.78 8.57 -10.35
N ASN A 179 -19.40 7.84 -11.27
CA ASN A 179 -19.37 8.16 -12.70
C ASN A 179 -20.73 8.73 -13.08
N PHE A 180 -20.74 10.00 -13.46
CA PHE A 180 -21.97 10.73 -13.81
C PHE A 180 -22.24 10.78 -15.32
N GLU A 181 -21.56 9.95 -16.11
CA GLU A 181 -21.90 9.84 -17.53
C GLU A 181 -23.35 9.41 -17.69
N GLU A 182 -24.08 10.14 -18.53
CA GLU A 182 -25.45 9.78 -18.91
C GLU A 182 -25.40 8.42 -19.60
N ALA A 183 -25.87 7.40 -18.93
CA ALA A 183 -26.06 6.08 -19.50
C ALA A 183 -27.55 5.89 -19.70
N GLU A 184 -27.96 5.61 -20.95
CA GLU A 184 -29.30 5.13 -21.21
C GLU A 184 -29.45 3.75 -20.55
N SER A 185 -30.48 3.58 -19.73
CA SER A 185 -30.81 2.27 -19.15
C SER A 185 -31.48 1.44 -20.26
N GLU A 186 -30.77 0.48 -20.80
CA GLU A 186 -31.33 -0.54 -21.68
C GLU A 186 -32.00 -1.64 -20.83
N GLY A 187 -33.34 -1.61 -20.75
CA GLY A 187 -34.09 -2.71 -20.12
C GLY A 187 -35.49 -2.34 -19.67
N GLU A 188 -36.34 -3.36 -19.45
CA GLU A 188 -37.64 -3.19 -18.82
C GLU A 188 -37.44 -2.69 -17.37
N ALA A 189 -38.22 -1.67 -16.99
CA ALA A 189 -38.15 -1.11 -15.65
C ALA A 189 -38.44 -2.19 -14.59
N PRO A 190 -37.52 -2.48 -13.66
CA PRO A 190 -37.77 -3.47 -12.63
C PRO A 190 -38.89 -3.03 -11.68
N LEU A 191 -39.52 -4.00 -11.02
CA LEU A 191 -40.50 -3.72 -9.98
C LEU A 191 -39.77 -3.33 -8.69
N PHE A 192 -39.90 -2.07 -8.27
CA PHE A 192 -39.33 -1.55 -7.02
C PHE A 192 -40.34 -1.66 -5.86
N VAL A 193 -39.93 -2.24 -4.74
CA VAL A 193 -40.74 -2.35 -3.52
C VAL A 193 -39.90 -1.86 -2.32
N PRO A 194 -40.35 -0.91 -1.49
CA PRO A 194 -41.68 -0.28 -1.47
C PRO A 194 -41.88 0.81 -2.54
N ASP A 195 -40.85 1.61 -2.84
CA ASP A 195 -40.89 2.67 -3.85
C ASP A 195 -39.52 2.77 -4.56
N ARG A 196 -39.54 3.33 -5.78
CA ARG A 196 -38.36 3.40 -6.65
C ARG A 196 -37.27 4.27 -6.05
N GLU A 197 -37.59 5.45 -5.55
CA GLU A 197 -36.61 6.44 -5.10
C GLU A 197 -35.81 5.95 -3.91
N THR A 198 -36.49 5.40 -2.89
CA THR A 198 -35.85 4.82 -1.69
C THR A 198 -34.98 3.62 -2.03
N VAL A 199 -35.44 2.74 -2.92
CA VAL A 199 -34.66 1.55 -3.31
C VAL A 199 -33.41 1.95 -4.08
N ILE A 200 -33.54 2.85 -5.08
CA ILE A 200 -32.40 3.33 -5.88
C ILE A 200 -31.37 4.02 -4.98
N LYS A 201 -31.81 4.93 -4.09
CA LYS A 201 -30.92 5.64 -3.20
C LYS A 201 -30.14 4.69 -2.29
N ASN A 202 -30.84 3.82 -1.56
CA ASN A 202 -30.20 2.88 -0.62
C ASN A 202 -29.29 1.88 -1.33
N THR A 203 -29.64 1.46 -2.54
CA THR A 203 -28.84 0.51 -3.31
C THR A 203 -27.60 1.21 -3.90
N ALA A 204 -27.72 2.41 -4.44
CA ALA A 204 -26.61 3.20 -4.93
C ALA A 204 -25.57 3.45 -3.83
N GLU A 205 -25.99 3.89 -2.63
CA GLU A 205 -25.09 4.07 -1.49
C GLU A 205 -24.31 2.79 -1.16
N LYS A 206 -24.99 1.64 -1.15
CA LYS A 206 -24.35 0.34 -0.89
C LYS A 206 -23.37 -0.05 -1.98
N ILE A 207 -23.69 0.18 -3.26
CA ILE A 207 -22.82 -0.12 -4.40
C ILE A 207 -21.52 0.68 -4.29
N PHE A 208 -21.63 2.01 -4.12
CA PHE A 208 -20.44 2.86 -4.08
C PHE A 208 -19.59 2.63 -2.84
N LEU A 209 -20.21 2.39 -1.69
CA LEU A 209 -19.50 1.98 -0.48
C LEU A 209 -18.80 0.62 -0.67
N CYS A 210 -19.44 -0.31 -1.36
CA CYS A 210 -18.87 -1.61 -1.69
C CYS A 210 -17.63 -1.47 -2.59
N VAL A 211 -17.70 -0.64 -3.62
CA VAL A 211 -16.56 -0.35 -4.51
C VAL A 211 -15.42 0.31 -3.74
N LEU A 212 -15.72 1.29 -2.89
CA LEU A 212 -14.71 1.96 -2.09
C LEU A 212 -14.01 1.00 -1.12
N TYR A 213 -14.79 0.14 -0.43
CA TYR A 213 -14.23 -0.85 0.47
C TYR A 213 -13.35 -1.88 -0.26
N LYS A 214 -13.78 -2.35 -1.45
CA LYS A 214 -12.96 -3.21 -2.31
C LYS A 214 -11.60 -2.57 -2.62
N ARG A 215 -11.55 -1.29 -3.02
CA ARG A 215 -10.32 -0.54 -3.32
C ARG A 215 -9.40 -0.39 -2.11
N VAL A 216 -9.97 -0.18 -0.92
CA VAL A 216 -9.21 -0.13 0.35
C VAL A 216 -8.65 -1.50 0.71
N LEU A 217 -9.42 -2.58 0.54
CA LEU A 217 -8.95 -3.96 0.74
C LEU A 217 -7.84 -4.33 -0.25
N GLU A 218 -7.97 -3.97 -1.53
CA GLU A 218 -6.92 -4.16 -2.55
C GLU A 218 -5.62 -3.49 -2.14
N THR A 219 -5.69 -2.25 -1.68
CA THR A 219 -4.53 -1.51 -1.19
C THR A 219 -3.89 -2.20 0.02
N ALA A 220 -4.69 -2.64 0.99
CA ALA A 220 -4.18 -3.34 2.16
C ALA A 220 -3.53 -4.68 1.80
N LEU A 221 -4.15 -5.46 0.90
CA LEU A 221 -3.63 -6.73 0.41
C LEU A 221 -2.32 -6.52 -0.37
N GLY A 222 -2.31 -5.56 -1.31
CA GLY A 222 -1.13 -5.19 -2.09
C GLY A 222 0.04 -4.73 -1.21
N ALA A 223 -0.22 -3.92 -0.18
CA ALA A 223 0.80 -3.48 0.76
C ALA A 223 1.45 -4.66 1.53
N GLN A 224 0.66 -5.67 1.95
CA GLN A 224 1.20 -6.86 2.60
C GLN A 224 1.98 -7.75 1.61
N ALA A 225 1.52 -7.89 0.36
CA ALA A 225 2.22 -8.61 -0.70
C ALA A 225 3.58 -7.96 -1.02
N ALA A 226 3.59 -6.64 -1.21
CA ALA A 226 4.81 -5.86 -1.45
C ALA A 226 5.79 -5.94 -0.27
N THR A 227 5.29 -5.86 0.97
CA THR A 227 6.12 -6.03 2.18
C THR A 227 6.72 -7.43 2.25
N LEU A 228 5.93 -8.47 1.96
CA LEU A 228 6.40 -9.86 1.96
C LEU A 228 7.53 -10.06 0.94
N THR A 229 7.36 -9.55 -0.27
CA THR A 229 8.36 -9.63 -1.35
C THR A 229 9.62 -8.85 -0.99
N ALA A 230 9.49 -7.61 -0.50
CA ALA A 230 10.61 -6.79 -0.09
C ALA A 230 11.40 -7.41 1.08
N MET A 231 10.70 -7.95 2.09
CA MET A 231 11.36 -8.58 3.23
C MET A 231 12.01 -9.91 2.88
N ARG A 232 11.46 -10.66 1.92
CA ARG A 232 12.10 -11.87 1.38
C ARG A 232 13.43 -11.52 0.72
N SER A 233 13.42 -10.58 -0.22
CA SER A 233 14.63 -10.12 -0.91
C SER A 233 15.67 -9.56 0.06
N ALA A 234 15.26 -8.75 1.02
CA ALA A 234 16.16 -8.20 2.04
C ALA A 234 16.76 -9.28 2.94
N TYR A 235 16.00 -10.32 3.30
CA TYR A 235 16.51 -11.46 4.07
C TYR A 235 17.54 -12.26 3.28
N ASP A 236 17.23 -12.61 2.03
CA ASP A 236 18.12 -13.39 1.16
C ASP A 236 19.44 -12.64 0.93
N THR A 237 19.36 -11.33 0.63
CA THR A 237 20.54 -10.46 0.50
C THR A 237 21.36 -10.37 1.80
N ALA A 238 20.72 -10.27 2.95
CA ALA A 238 21.40 -10.23 4.24
C ALA A 238 22.13 -11.55 4.56
N CYS A 239 21.54 -12.70 4.20
CA CYS A 239 22.20 -14.01 4.36
C CYS A 239 23.43 -14.12 3.47
N GLU A 240 23.33 -13.78 2.19
CA GLU A 240 24.47 -13.79 1.26
C GLU A 240 25.60 -12.87 1.75
N TYR A 241 25.25 -11.65 2.17
CA TYR A 241 26.25 -10.71 2.66
C TYR A 241 26.90 -11.16 3.97
N SER A 242 26.14 -11.83 4.84
CA SER A 242 26.67 -12.45 6.05
C SER A 242 27.75 -13.49 5.73
N THR A 243 27.49 -14.38 4.77
CA THR A 243 28.44 -15.41 4.33
C THR A 243 29.72 -14.79 3.73
N LYS A 244 29.57 -13.76 2.90
CA LYS A 244 30.72 -13.02 2.33
C LYS A 244 31.59 -12.38 3.43
N LEU A 245 30.96 -11.73 4.39
CA LEU A 245 31.67 -11.10 5.53
C LEU A 245 32.38 -12.14 6.42
N GLU A 246 31.79 -13.30 6.64
CA GLU A 246 32.42 -14.39 7.40
C GLU A 246 33.69 -14.89 6.70
N THR A 247 33.60 -15.11 5.39
CA THR A 247 34.76 -15.53 4.58
C THR A 247 35.87 -14.48 4.62
N GLU A 248 35.54 -13.21 4.44
CA GLU A 248 36.50 -12.10 4.53
C GLU A 248 37.14 -11.99 5.90
N MET A 249 36.33 -12.08 6.96
CA MET A 249 36.82 -12.03 8.35
C MET A 249 37.79 -13.19 8.64
N ASN A 250 37.46 -14.41 8.21
CA ASN A 250 38.31 -15.59 8.42
C ASN A 250 39.63 -15.45 7.65
N ARG A 251 39.59 -15.01 6.38
CA ARG A 251 40.79 -14.74 5.58
C ARG A 251 41.71 -13.71 6.26
N LYS A 252 41.11 -12.64 6.74
CA LYS A 252 41.87 -11.59 7.42
C LYS A 252 42.44 -12.02 8.74
N ARG A 253 41.71 -12.84 9.51
CA ARG A 253 42.20 -13.45 10.72
C ARG A 253 43.40 -14.36 10.46
N GLN A 254 43.30 -15.22 9.42
CA GLN A 254 44.43 -16.09 9.02
C GLN A 254 45.67 -15.26 8.61
N SER A 255 45.50 -14.22 7.81
CA SER A 255 46.58 -13.33 7.41
C SER A 255 47.23 -12.64 8.59
N GLN A 256 46.44 -12.23 9.59
CA GLN A 256 46.96 -11.59 10.80
C GLN A 256 47.75 -12.59 11.67
N VAL A 257 47.25 -13.80 11.88
CA VAL A 257 47.96 -14.86 12.60
C VAL A 257 49.28 -15.22 11.90
N THR A 258 49.27 -15.30 10.57
CA THR A 258 50.49 -15.57 9.81
C THR A 258 51.52 -14.44 9.97
N ALA A 259 51.09 -13.18 9.94
CA ALA A 259 51.98 -12.04 10.18
C ALA A 259 52.57 -12.07 11.59
N ASP A 260 51.74 -12.32 12.61
CA ASP A 260 52.19 -12.41 14.02
C ASP A 260 53.22 -13.55 14.21
N VAL A 261 53.00 -14.73 13.56
CA VAL A 261 53.95 -15.86 13.60
C VAL A 261 55.27 -15.50 12.93
N ILE A 262 55.28 -14.81 11.80
CA ILE A 262 56.47 -14.36 11.08
C ILE A 262 57.26 -13.36 11.96
N GLU A 263 56.58 -12.42 12.60
CA GLU A 263 57.18 -11.43 13.48
C GLU A 263 57.87 -12.10 14.67
N ILE A 264 57.19 -13.01 15.35
CA ILE A 264 57.76 -13.80 16.47
C ILE A 264 58.99 -14.62 15.97
N SER A 265 58.86 -15.31 14.82
CA SER A 265 59.96 -16.10 14.26
C SER A 265 61.19 -15.24 13.92
N SER A 266 60.98 -14.04 13.38
CA SER A 266 62.07 -13.09 13.07
C SER A 266 62.76 -12.57 14.33
N GLU A 267 62.02 -12.31 15.40
CA GLU A 267 62.60 -11.90 16.68
C GLU A 267 63.47 -13.01 17.32
N PHE A 268 63.02 -14.28 17.21
CA PHE A 268 63.82 -15.43 17.70
C PHE A 268 65.09 -15.61 16.89
N SER A 269 65.05 -15.44 15.55
CA SER A 269 66.24 -15.53 14.70
C SER A 269 67.28 -14.43 15.04
N MET A 270 66.81 -13.20 15.33
CA MET A 270 67.73 -12.12 15.74
C MET A 270 68.35 -12.28 17.12
N LYS A 271 67.77 -13.04 18.01
CA LYS A 271 68.29 -13.30 19.36
C LYS A 271 69.17 -14.55 19.46
N GLY A 272 69.23 -15.37 18.40
CA GLY A 272 70.04 -16.57 18.33
C GLY A 272 71.47 -16.38 17.76
N ASP A 273 71.78 -15.18 17.28
CA ASP A 273 73.12 -14.81 16.71
C ASP A 273 73.98 -14.01 17.71
N ILE A 274 73.85 -14.21 19.03
CA ILE A 274 74.74 -13.66 20.05
C ILE A 274 75.41 -14.80 20.84
#